data_e1114e246a21b7f93e284972717e3ecb
#
_entry.id   e1114e246a21b7f93e284972717e3ecb
#
_cell.length_a   1.000
_cell.length_b   1.000
_cell.length_c   1.000
_cell.angle_alpha   90.00
_cell.angle_beta   90.00
_cell.angle_gamma   90.00
#
_symmetry.space_group_name_H-M   'P 1'
#
loop_
_entity.id
_entity.type
_entity.pdbx_description
1 polymer ?
#
loop_
_entity_poly.entity_id
_entity_poly.type
_entity_poly.pdbx_seq_one_letter_code
_entity_poly.pdbx_strand_id
1 'polypeptide(L)'
;MSMRFWARPLLAALLSTVLPLGVISGRTKNKKDGEPGVRLTVNESARRVDITIDGKPFTSYIWPDTIKKPVLYPLRASTGTIVTRGFPLNPRPGERVDHPHHVGLWFNYGNVNGVDFWNNSDNVKPDPKHPYGTIIHRKIVKTVNGKDRGELDVQMDWIMPDGKPILREETKFIFHAGPTLRAIDRITKLTALDKKAMLNDDKEGVIGMRVARALELPADKPEIFTDSSGKATSVPKLENTGVTGMYLSSEGLKGDAVWGTRGRWVMLTGTVDQQPVTLAIVDHPGNPGFPTYWHARGYGLFAANPLGQAALSNGKERLSFSIEPGQSATFRYRVLILAGTATTSQIEAEYKEFAGEVE
;
A
#
# COMPACT_ATOMS: atom_id res chain seq x y z
N MET A 1 1.30 -35.16 90.94
CA MET A 1 1.71 -34.29 92.05
C MET A 1 1.70 -32.87 91.54
N SER A 2 0.57 -32.14 91.85
CA SER A 2 0.56 -30.92 92.64
C SER A 2 1.32 -29.77 91.93
N MET A 3 0.85 -28.58 91.69
CA MET A 3 -0.24 -27.76 92.16
C MET A 3 -0.47 -26.56 91.26
N ARG A 4 -1.68 -26.17 91.18
CA ARG A 4 -2.30 -24.89 90.79
C ARG A 4 -1.53 -23.63 91.29
N PHE A 5 -1.64 -22.51 90.55
CA PHE A 5 -2.17 -21.26 91.10
C PHE A 5 -2.69 -20.31 89.94
N TRP A 6 -3.83 -19.72 90.20
CA TRP A 6 -4.59 -18.72 89.45
C TRP A 6 -4.02 -17.31 89.64
N ALA A 7 -4.14 -16.50 88.63
CA ALA A 7 -4.51 -15.08 88.73
C ALA A 7 -4.97 -14.50 87.41
N ARG A 8 -6.17 -14.01 87.36
CA ARG A 8 -6.80 -13.01 86.45
C ARG A 8 -6.76 -11.66 87.21
N PRO A 9 -7.21 -10.50 86.61
CA PRO A 9 -7.22 -9.93 85.20
C PRO A 9 -6.68 -8.50 85.20
N LEU A 10 -6.59 -7.91 83.97
CA LEU A 10 -6.89 -6.48 83.81
C LEU A 10 -7.18 -6.20 82.33
N LEU A 11 -8.42 -5.79 82.05
CA LEU A 11 -8.88 -5.28 80.77
C LEU A 11 -8.26 -3.90 80.54
N ALA A 12 -7.57 -3.71 79.44
CA ALA A 12 -7.36 -2.38 78.85
C ALA A 12 -7.93 -2.37 77.46
N ALA A 13 -9.03 -1.67 77.34
CA ALA A 13 -9.67 -1.43 76.06
C ALA A 13 -8.90 -0.35 75.25
N LEU A 14 -8.24 -0.77 74.19
CA LEU A 14 -7.67 0.16 73.15
C LEU A 14 -8.70 0.33 72.05
N LEU A 15 -9.29 1.50 71.97
CA LEU A 15 -10.08 1.95 70.82
C LEU A 15 -9.15 2.13 69.62
N SER A 16 -9.16 1.20 68.69
CA SER A 16 -8.51 1.34 67.39
C SER A 16 -9.48 2.05 66.43
N THR A 17 -9.24 3.32 66.15
CA THR A 17 -9.89 4.03 65.05
C THR A 17 -9.41 3.49 63.71
N VAL A 18 -10.27 2.70 63.07
CA VAL A 18 -10.06 2.25 61.68
C VAL A 18 -10.45 3.39 60.78
N LEU A 19 -9.45 4.07 60.18
CA LEU A 19 -9.65 4.95 59.03
C LEU A 19 -9.92 4.07 57.80
N PRO A 20 -10.98 4.34 57.02
CA PRO A 20 -11.19 3.62 55.76
C PRO A 20 -10.10 4.03 54.76
N LEU A 21 -9.22 3.11 54.38
CA LEU A 21 -8.42 3.26 53.16
C LEU A 21 -9.38 3.38 51.99
N GLY A 22 -9.51 4.59 51.44
CA GLY A 22 -10.15 4.84 50.17
C GLY A 22 -9.40 4.08 49.09
N VAL A 23 -9.99 2.99 48.58
CA VAL A 23 -9.54 2.33 47.37
C VAL A 23 -9.76 3.36 46.22
N ILE A 24 -8.68 4.06 45.84
CA ILE A 24 -8.64 4.80 44.60
C ILE A 24 -8.70 3.75 43.49
N SER A 25 -9.91 3.39 43.06
CA SER A 25 -10.15 2.63 41.87
C SER A 25 -9.66 3.51 40.70
N GLY A 26 -8.41 3.30 40.34
CA GLY A 26 -7.87 3.83 39.09
C GLY A 26 -8.70 3.28 37.95
N ARG A 27 -9.74 4.03 37.58
CA ARG A 27 -10.49 3.79 36.34
C ARG A 27 -9.49 3.98 35.21
N THR A 28 -8.82 2.91 34.80
CA THR A 28 -8.18 2.85 33.48
C THR A 28 -9.28 3.21 32.49
N LYS A 29 -9.24 4.43 31.97
CA LYS A 29 -10.04 4.80 30.79
C LYS A 29 -9.64 3.80 29.72
N ASN A 30 -10.49 2.80 29.50
CA ASN A 30 -10.46 2.05 28.25
C ASN A 30 -10.44 3.11 27.16
N LYS A 31 -9.36 3.17 26.41
CA LYS A 31 -9.23 3.99 25.20
C LYS A 31 -10.42 3.61 24.34
N LYS A 32 -11.44 4.46 24.27
CA LYS A 32 -12.58 4.26 23.40
C LYS A 32 -12.04 4.18 21.98
N ASP A 33 -12.34 3.10 21.31
CA ASP A 33 -12.26 3.01 19.85
C ASP A 33 -12.91 4.26 19.27
N GLY A 34 -12.14 5.02 18.45
CA GLY A 34 -12.73 6.07 17.63
C GLY A 34 -12.35 7.52 17.92
N GLU A 35 -11.07 7.84 18.12
CA GLU A 35 -10.69 9.25 17.89
C GLU A 35 -10.89 9.59 16.40
N PRO A 36 -11.65 10.64 16.07
CA PRO A 36 -11.92 11.01 14.68
C PRO A 36 -10.66 11.44 13.95
N GLY A 37 -10.66 11.23 12.64
CA GLY A 37 -9.58 11.59 11.72
C GLY A 37 -8.55 10.50 11.48
N VAL A 38 -7.44 10.90 10.85
CA VAL A 38 -6.35 10.02 10.46
C VAL A 38 -5.35 9.87 11.60
N ARG A 39 -5.04 8.63 11.97
CA ARG A 39 -4.06 8.30 13.01
C ARG A 39 -3.02 7.34 12.47
N LEU A 40 -1.77 7.62 12.77
CA LEU A 40 -0.63 6.80 12.42
C LEU A 40 -0.02 6.24 13.71
N THR A 41 0.09 4.92 13.78
CA THR A 41 0.69 4.22 14.92
C THR A 41 1.95 3.48 14.45
N VAL A 42 3.10 3.94 14.90
CA VAL A 42 4.39 3.34 14.57
C VAL A 42 4.64 2.10 15.42
N ASN A 43 5.04 1.01 14.77
CA ASN A 43 5.52 -0.21 15.41
C ASN A 43 6.77 -0.71 14.66
N GLU A 44 7.92 -0.18 15.02
CA GLU A 44 9.19 -0.51 14.36
C GLU A 44 9.59 -1.97 14.56
N SER A 45 9.30 -2.56 15.72
CA SER A 45 9.61 -3.98 15.98
C SER A 45 8.81 -4.92 15.10
N ALA A 46 7.59 -4.54 14.73
CA ALA A 46 6.76 -5.25 13.75
C ALA A 46 6.99 -4.77 12.31
N ARG A 47 7.92 -3.82 12.10
CA ARG A 47 8.25 -3.22 10.80
C ARG A 47 7.03 -2.69 10.07
N ARG A 48 6.26 -1.86 10.76
CA ARG A 48 5.02 -1.29 10.21
C ARG A 48 4.64 0.03 10.84
N VAL A 49 3.90 0.81 10.09
CA VAL A 49 3.10 1.93 10.58
C VAL A 49 1.65 1.65 10.22
N ASP A 50 0.78 1.58 11.21
CA ASP A 50 -0.65 1.38 11.00
C ASP A 50 -1.36 2.71 10.80
N ILE A 51 -2.19 2.79 9.79
CA ILE A 51 -3.00 3.95 9.48
C ILE A 51 -4.48 3.60 9.72
N THR A 52 -5.10 4.33 10.62
CA THR A 52 -6.54 4.26 10.88
C THR A 52 -7.22 5.56 10.52
N ILE A 53 -8.49 5.48 10.09
CA ILE A 53 -9.33 6.64 9.81
C ILE A 53 -10.64 6.46 10.60
N ASP A 54 -10.97 7.42 11.45
CA ASP A 54 -12.11 7.38 12.37
C ASP A 54 -12.11 6.08 13.21
N GLY A 55 -10.92 5.68 13.69
CA GLY A 55 -10.72 4.46 14.48
C GLY A 55 -10.79 3.15 13.70
N LYS A 56 -11.08 3.18 12.40
CA LYS A 56 -11.15 1.98 11.55
C LYS A 56 -9.84 1.78 10.79
N PRO A 57 -9.32 0.53 10.68
CA PRO A 57 -8.14 0.25 9.89
C PRO A 57 -8.33 0.67 8.41
N PHE A 58 -7.35 1.38 7.88
CA PHE A 58 -7.30 1.75 6.48
C PHE A 58 -6.23 0.98 5.73
N THR A 59 -4.98 1.13 6.14
CA THR A 59 -3.83 0.44 5.57
C THR A 59 -2.68 0.39 6.58
N SER A 60 -1.58 -0.29 6.19
CA SER A 60 -0.32 -0.20 6.92
C SER A 60 0.83 -0.02 5.92
N TYR A 61 1.75 0.88 6.21
CA TYR A 61 3.06 0.90 5.57
C TYR A 61 3.91 -0.20 6.21
N ILE A 62 4.33 -1.18 5.44
CA ILE A 62 5.06 -2.35 5.94
C ILE A 62 6.36 -2.58 5.17
N TRP A 63 7.38 -3.11 5.89
CA TRP A 63 8.69 -3.46 5.32
C TRP A 63 9.28 -4.74 5.93
N PRO A 64 8.52 -5.86 5.93
CA PRO A 64 9.02 -7.13 6.45
C PRO A 64 10.11 -7.71 5.53
N ASP A 65 10.98 -8.57 6.07
CA ASP A 65 12.07 -9.20 5.31
C ASP A 65 11.58 -10.16 4.20
N THR A 66 10.32 -10.55 4.26
CA THR A 66 9.70 -11.47 3.29
C THR A 66 9.35 -10.84 1.95
N ILE A 67 9.48 -9.51 1.84
CA ILE A 67 9.29 -8.76 0.59
C ILE A 67 10.49 -7.86 0.31
N LYS A 68 10.75 -7.56 -0.96
CA LYS A 68 11.96 -6.83 -1.38
C LYS A 68 11.77 -5.32 -1.51
N LYS A 69 10.65 -4.80 -1.07
CA LYS A 69 10.33 -3.37 -1.10
C LYS A 69 9.27 -3.03 -0.06
N PRO A 70 9.29 -1.85 0.56
CA PRO A 70 8.17 -1.39 1.39
C PRO A 70 6.91 -1.16 0.55
N VAL A 71 5.76 -1.44 1.15
CA VAL A 71 4.45 -1.33 0.50
C VAL A 71 3.37 -0.80 1.46
N LEU A 72 2.25 -0.30 0.92
CA LEU A 72 1.02 -0.12 1.67
C LEU A 72 0.14 -1.37 1.53
N TYR A 73 -0.16 -2.06 2.64
CA TYR A 73 -0.91 -3.32 2.63
C TYR A 73 -1.57 -3.62 3.99
N PRO A 74 -2.80 -4.20 3.99
CA PRO A 74 -3.74 -4.17 2.89
C PRO A 74 -4.36 -2.80 2.70
N LEU A 75 -4.98 -2.51 1.55
CA LEU A 75 -5.82 -1.33 1.36
C LEU A 75 -7.29 -1.67 1.61
N ARG A 76 -8.03 -0.74 2.23
CA ARG A 76 -9.45 -0.91 2.58
C ARG A 76 -10.28 0.28 2.14
N ALA A 77 -11.48 0.02 1.64
CA ALA A 77 -12.50 1.04 1.49
C ALA A 77 -13.01 1.53 2.87
N SER A 78 -13.77 2.61 2.91
CA SER A 78 -14.34 3.15 4.15
C SER A 78 -15.30 2.20 4.86
N THR A 79 -15.86 1.22 4.13
CA THR A 79 -16.66 0.10 4.66
C THR A 79 -15.83 -0.95 5.40
N GLY A 80 -14.50 -0.94 5.25
CA GLY A 80 -13.59 -1.98 5.75
C GLY A 80 -13.27 -3.06 4.70
N THR A 81 -13.93 -3.06 3.55
CA THR A 81 -13.72 -4.00 2.45
C THR A 81 -12.27 -3.94 1.95
N ILE A 82 -11.58 -5.09 1.91
CA ILE A 82 -10.21 -5.19 1.43
C ILE A 82 -10.22 -5.22 -0.10
N VAL A 83 -9.51 -4.26 -0.71
CA VAL A 83 -9.46 -4.10 -2.17
C VAL A 83 -8.19 -4.63 -2.81
N THR A 84 -7.20 -5.04 -2.01
CA THR A 84 -5.94 -5.63 -2.48
C THR A 84 -5.92 -7.14 -2.35
N ARG A 85 -5.18 -7.83 -3.24
CA ARG A 85 -4.95 -9.28 -3.17
C ARG A 85 -4.19 -9.65 -1.88
N GLY A 86 -4.51 -10.81 -1.31
CA GLY A 86 -3.85 -11.31 -0.08
C GLY A 86 -2.50 -11.97 -0.34
N PHE A 87 -2.37 -12.74 -1.43
CA PHE A 87 -1.11 -13.42 -1.77
C PHE A 87 0.02 -12.41 -2.07
N PRO A 88 1.27 -12.65 -1.62
CA PRO A 88 1.76 -13.82 -0.87
C PRO A 88 1.65 -13.67 0.66
N LEU A 89 1.33 -12.48 1.22
CA LEU A 89 1.43 -12.21 2.65
C LEU A 89 0.29 -12.85 3.48
N ASN A 90 -0.92 -12.84 2.93
CA ASN A 90 -2.12 -13.38 3.56
C ASN A 90 -3.01 -14.04 2.50
N PRO A 91 -2.62 -15.21 1.95
CA PRO A 91 -3.34 -15.88 0.87
C PRO A 91 -4.79 -16.13 1.24
N ARG A 92 -5.71 -15.86 0.31
CA ARG A 92 -7.16 -16.11 0.47
C ARG A 92 -7.65 -17.08 -0.61
N PRO A 93 -8.64 -17.91 -0.30
CA PRO A 93 -9.23 -18.85 -1.28
C PRO A 93 -9.67 -18.12 -2.55
N GLY A 94 -9.42 -18.76 -3.70
CA GLY A 94 -9.82 -18.24 -5.01
C GLY A 94 -8.99 -17.08 -5.53
N GLU A 95 -7.88 -16.69 -4.86
CA GLU A 95 -6.95 -15.71 -5.38
C GLU A 95 -5.83 -16.32 -6.21
N ARG A 96 -5.38 -15.61 -7.24
CA ARG A 96 -4.21 -15.99 -8.03
C ARG A 96 -2.95 -15.98 -7.18
N VAL A 97 -2.06 -16.95 -7.43
CA VAL A 97 -0.74 -17.07 -6.78
C VAL A 97 0.42 -16.77 -7.74
N ASP A 98 0.11 -16.07 -8.82
CA ASP A 98 1.08 -15.52 -9.76
C ASP A 98 1.77 -14.27 -9.19
N HIS A 99 2.89 -13.87 -9.79
CA HIS A 99 3.59 -12.60 -9.49
C HIS A 99 3.70 -12.31 -7.97
N PRO A 100 4.48 -13.08 -7.21
CA PRO A 100 4.60 -12.91 -5.74
C PRO A 100 5.20 -11.55 -5.33
N HIS A 101 5.81 -10.83 -6.28
CA HIS A 101 6.32 -9.48 -6.09
C HIS A 101 5.23 -8.38 -6.17
N HIS A 102 4.01 -8.71 -6.61
CA HIS A 102 2.88 -7.76 -6.63
C HIS A 102 2.15 -7.76 -5.30
N VAL A 103 2.53 -6.88 -4.38
CA VAL A 103 2.02 -6.81 -3.01
C VAL A 103 1.44 -5.43 -2.71
N GLY A 104 0.15 -5.36 -2.39
CA GLY A 104 -0.51 -4.12 -1.97
C GLY A 104 -0.43 -3.01 -3.01
N LEU A 105 0.03 -1.83 -2.56
CA LEU A 105 0.38 -0.66 -3.38
C LEU A 105 1.87 -0.37 -3.18
N TRP A 106 2.62 -0.34 -4.28
CA TRP A 106 4.08 -0.18 -4.26
C TRP A 106 4.58 0.83 -5.28
N PHE A 107 5.87 1.18 -5.16
CA PHE A 107 6.60 2.01 -6.12
C PHE A 107 7.98 1.41 -6.37
N ASN A 108 8.32 1.16 -7.63
CA ASN A 108 9.62 0.64 -8.06
C ASN A 108 9.75 0.69 -9.59
N TYR A 109 10.83 0.14 -10.16
CA TYR A 109 11.06 0.14 -11.60
C TYR A 109 11.80 -1.13 -12.07
N GLY A 110 11.48 -1.61 -13.27
CA GLY A 110 12.01 -2.87 -13.80
C GLY A 110 13.45 -2.80 -14.29
N ASN A 111 13.97 -1.62 -14.64
CA ASN A 111 15.33 -1.52 -15.19
C ASN A 111 16.05 -0.25 -14.75
N VAL A 112 16.79 -0.32 -13.64
CA VAL A 112 17.68 0.75 -13.18
C VAL A 112 19.12 0.30 -13.37
N ASN A 113 19.84 0.88 -14.33
CA ASN A 113 21.21 0.48 -14.69
C ASN A 113 21.36 -1.04 -14.98
N GLY A 114 20.33 -1.68 -15.57
CA GLY A 114 20.32 -3.10 -15.86
C GLY A 114 19.85 -3.99 -14.70
N VAL A 115 19.45 -3.43 -13.57
CA VAL A 115 18.96 -4.15 -12.38
C VAL A 115 17.46 -4.01 -12.28
N ASP A 116 16.78 -5.11 -12.00
CA ASP A 116 15.33 -5.20 -11.89
C ASP A 116 14.90 -5.06 -10.42
N PHE A 117 14.19 -3.98 -10.12
CA PHE A 117 13.58 -3.73 -8.81
C PHE A 117 12.08 -4.07 -8.79
N TRP A 118 11.50 -4.43 -9.95
CA TRP A 118 10.07 -4.76 -10.02
C TRP A 118 9.79 -6.22 -9.70
N ASN A 119 10.43 -7.16 -10.44
CA ASN A 119 10.20 -8.59 -10.29
C ASN A 119 10.88 -9.22 -9.05
N ASN A 120 11.47 -8.41 -8.22
CA ASN A 120 12.29 -8.75 -7.07
C ASN A 120 11.51 -9.51 -5.97
N SER A 121 11.52 -10.83 -6.05
CA SER A 121 10.93 -11.73 -5.06
C SER A 121 11.81 -12.97 -4.90
N ASP A 122 11.96 -13.48 -3.67
CA ASP A 122 12.68 -14.73 -3.41
C ASP A 122 12.01 -15.95 -4.06
N ASN A 123 10.73 -15.82 -4.42
CA ASN A 123 9.96 -16.87 -5.10
C ASN A 123 10.03 -16.79 -6.63
N VAL A 124 10.78 -15.84 -7.18
CA VAL A 124 10.99 -15.69 -8.64
C VAL A 124 12.48 -15.74 -8.91
N LYS A 125 12.90 -16.70 -9.75
CA LYS A 125 14.29 -16.80 -10.15
C LYS A 125 14.64 -15.61 -11.05
N PRO A 126 15.69 -14.82 -10.73
CA PRO A 126 16.09 -13.69 -11.56
C PRO A 126 16.60 -14.15 -12.93
N ASP A 127 16.36 -13.35 -13.95
CA ASP A 127 17.09 -13.47 -15.21
C ASP A 127 18.57 -13.11 -14.95
N PRO A 128 19.54 -13.96 -15.33
CA PRO A 128 20.96 -13.64 -15.18
C PRO A 128 21.39 -12.31 -15.82
N LYS A 129 20.68 -11.85 -16.85
CA LYS A 129 20.91 -10.56 -17.52
C LYS A 129 20.32 -9.37 -16.79
N HIS A 130 19.35 -9.61 -15.91
CA HIS A 130 18.63 -8.59 -15.13
C HIS A 130 18.52 -9.04 -13.68
N PRO A 131 19.63 -8.96 -12.92
CA PRO A 131 19.64 -9.34 -11.51
C PRO A 131 18.70 -8.45 -10.70
N TYR A 132 18.22 -8.97 -9.57
CA TYR A 132 17.29 -8.22 -8.72
C TYR A 132 17.99 -7.26 -7.77
N GLY A 133 17.47 -6.04 -7.70
CA GLY A 133 17.76 -5.11 -6.61
C GLY A 133 16.74 -5.24 -5.47
N THR A 134 16.96 -4.51 -4.39
CA THR A 134 16.09 -4.49 -3.22
C THR A 134 15.90 -3.05 -2.75
N ILE A 135 14.67 -2.66 -2.39
CA ILE A 135 14.39 -1.36 -1.79
C ILE A 135 14.26 -1.56 -0.29
N ILE A 136 15.15 -0.93 0.47
CA ILE A 136 15.25 -1.12 1.91
C ILE A 136 14.75 0.14 2.63
N HIS A 137 13.79 -0.05 3.55
CA HIS A 137 13.40 1.00 4.48
C HIS A 137 14.58 1.41 5.37
N ARG A 138 14.82 2.72 5.52
CA ARG A 138 15.89 3.25 6.36
C ARG A 138 15.37 3.87 7.63
N LYS A 139 14.35 4.72 7.52
CA LYS A 139 13.78 5.39 8.68
C LYS A 139 12.41 5.98 8.38
N ILE A 140 11.64 6.14 9.43
CA ILE A 140 10.50 7.03 9.47
C ILE A 140 11.04 8.42 9.79
N VAL A 141 10.78 9.38 8.91
CA VAL A 141 11.27 10.77 9.05
C VAL A 141 10.28 11.59 9.87
N LYS A 142 8.96 11.39 9.61
CA LYS A 142 7.90 12.17 10.22
C LYS A 142 6.58 11.40 10.20
N THR A 143 5.79 11.59 11.25
CA THR A 143 4.37 11.20 11.29
C THR A 143 3.54 12.37 11.80
N VAL A 144 2.41 12.65 11.14
CA VAL A 144 1.45 13.66 11.56
C VAL A 144 0.06 13.07 11.57
N ASN A 145 -0.61 13.15 12.72
CA ASN A 145 -2.02 12.83 12.85
C ASN A 145 -2.86 14.07 12.55
N GLY A 146 -4.04 13.92 11.98
CA GLY A 146 -4.91 15.06 11.72
C GLY A 146 -6.37 14.65 11.61
N LYS A 147 -7.27 15.66 11.56
CA LYS A 147 -8.70 15.42 11.45
C LYS A 147 -9.08 14.93 10.05
N ASP A 148 -8.65 15.65 9.05
CA ASP A 148 -9.04 15.40 7.65
C ASP A 148 -7.95 14.70 6.86
N ARG A 149 -6.69 14.81 7.31
CA ARG A 149 -5.53 14.16 6.70
C ARG A 149 -4.46 13.82 7.74
N GLY A 150 -3.63 12.82 7.42
CA GLY A 150 -2.41 12.46 8.17
C GLY A 150 -1.24 12.28 7.22
N GLU A 151 -0.02 12.43 7.71
CA GLU A 151 1.21 12.37 6.90
C GLU A 151 2.17 11.32 7.46
N LEU A 152 2.86 10.62 6.54
CA LEU A 152 3.97 9.73 6.83
C LEU A 152 5.11 10.03 5.86
N ASP A 153 6.22 10.51 6.37
CA ASP A 153 7.44 10.69 5.59
C ASP A 153 8.43 9.58 5.92
N VAL A 154 8.93 8.90 4.90
CA VAL A 154 9.86 7.77 5.01
C VAL A 154 11.04 7.93 4.07
N GLN A 155 12.17 7.32 4.44
CA GLN A 155 13.37 7.24 3.61
C GLN A 155 13.69 5.77 3.32
N MET A 156 14.03 5.50 2.08
CA MET A 156 14.41 4.18 1.57
C MET A 156 15.67 4.30 0.68
N ASP A 157 16.41 3.22 0.54
CA ASP A 157 17.50 3.12 -0.43
C ASP A 157 17.23 1.97 -1.40
N TRP A 158 17.47 2.20 -2.68
CA TRP A 158 17.46 1.20 -3.74
C TRP A 158 18.84 0.58 -3.86
N ILE A 159 18.95 -0.68 -3.46
CA ILE A 159 20.21 -1.40 -3.29
C ILE A 159 20.46 -2.31 -4.47
N MET A 160 21.62 -2.12 -5.10
CA MET A 160 22.10 -2.98 -6.18
C MET A 160 22.51 -4.36 -5.66
N PRO A 161 22.67 -5.38 -6.51
CA PRO A 161 23.11 -6.74 -6.10
C PRO A 161 24.47 -6.78 -5.39
N ASP A 162 25.34 -5.78 -5.62
CA ASP A 162 26.63 -5.64 -4.95
C ASP A 162 26.53 -5.01 -3.53
N GLY A 163 25.31 -4.77 -3.06
CA GLY A 163 25.03 -4.16 -1.75
C GLY A 163 25.14 -2.65 -1.71
N LYS A 164 25.46 -1.97 -2.82
CA LYS A 164 25.59 -0.51 -2.86
C LYS A 164 24.28 0.16 -3.23
N PRO A 165 23.93 1.29 -2.59
CA PRO A 165 22.75 2.06 -2.96
C PRO A 165 23.02 2.85 -4.26
N ILE A 166 22.07 2.81 -5.18
CA ILE A 166 22.06 3.60 -6.43
C ILE A 166 21.15 4.83 -6.32
N LEU A 167 20.01 4.66 -5.66
CA LEU A 167 19.03 5.72 -5.45
C LEU A 167 18.67 5.83 -3.96
N ARG A 168 18.48 7.05 -3.50
CA ARG A 168 17.74 7.35 -2.29
C ARG A 168 16.34 7.75 -2.65
N GLU A 169 15.38 7.15 -1.97
CA GLU A 169 13.96 7.48 -2.08
C GLU A 169 13.51 8.18 -0.81
N GLU A 170 12.93 9.38 -0.96
CA GLU A 170 12.23 10.11 0.09
C GLU A 170 10.76 10.19 -0.33
N THR A 171 9.89 9.52 0.43
CA THR A 171 8.46 9.45 0.10
C THR A 171 7.63 10.07 1.21
N LYS A 172 6.77 11.01 0.83
CA LYS A 172 5.68 11.53 1.64
C LYS A 172 4.39 10.84 1.22
N PHE A 173 3.71 10.23 2.16
CA PHE A 173 2.33 9.79 2.02
C PHE A 173 1.42 10.76 2.75
N ILE A 174 0.34 11.20 2.09
CA ILE A 174 -0.75 11.95 2.69
C ILE A 174 -2.00 11.07 2.61
N PHE A 175 -2.56 10.73 3.76
CA PHE A 175 -3.77 9.93 3.87
C PHE A 175 -4.95 10.86 4.15
N HIS A 176 -5.93 10.86 3.25
CA HIS A 176 -7.11 11.72 3.36
C HIS A 176 -8.30 10.94 3.91
N ALA A 177 -9.00 11.54 4.85
CA ALA A 177 -10.23 11.02 5.45
C ALA A 177 -11.46 11.64 4.78
N GLY A 178 -12.38 10.80 4.37
CA GLY A 178 -13.70 11.21 3.89
C GLY A 178 -14.76 10.15 4.24
N PRO A 179 -16.04 10.46 4.18
CA PRO A 179 -17.10 9.54 4.61
C PRO A 179 -17.16 8.27 3.74
N THR A 180 -16.96 8.39 2.45
CA THR A 180 -16.98 7.28 1.49
C THR A 180 -15.66 7.15 0.72
N LEU A 181 -14.88 8.23 0.62
CA LEU A 181 -13.59 8.27 -0.07
C LEU A 181 -12.45 8.11 0.95
N ARG A 182 -11.47 7.33 0.58
CA ARG A 182 -10.13 7.27 1.14
C ARG A 182 -9.16 7.63 0.03
N ALA A 183 -8.29 8.60 0.23
CA ALA A 183 -7.26 8.92 -0.76
C ALA A 183 -5.87 8.83 -0.14
N ILE A 184 -4.90 8.50 -0.98
CA ILE A 184 -3.48 8.43 -0.65
C ILE A 184 -2.72 9.22 -1.70
N ASP A 185 -2.13 10.33 -1.31
CA ASP A 185 -1.13 10.98 -2.15
C ASP A 185 0.23 10.36 -1.83
N ARG A 186 0.91 9.92 -2.87
CA ARG A 186 2.30 9.49 -2.80
C ARG A 186 3.15 10.47 -3.57
N ILE A 187 4.04 11.16 -2.87
CA ILE A 187 5.01 12.10 -3.42
C ILE A 187 6.38 11.50 -3.15
N THR A 188 7.02 11.03 -4.21
CA THR A 188 8.29 10.29 -4.14
C THR A 188 9.38 11.08 -4.84
N LYS A 189 10.41 11.49 -4.09
CA LYS A 189 11.65 12.06 -4.63
C LYS A 189 12.71 10.96 -4.70
N LEU A 190 13.20 10.68 -5.91
CA LEU A 190 14.34 9.82 -6.16
C LEU A 190 15.59 10.68 -6.38
N THR A 191 16.63 10.44 -5.60
CA THR A 191 17.94 11.10 -5.73
C THR A 191 18.98 10.07 -6.14
N ALA A 192 19.68 10.29 -7.26
CA ALA A 192 20.82 9.47 -7.63
C ALA A 192 21.99 9.79 -6.68
N LEU A 193 22.63 8.74 -6.17
CA LEU A 193 23.73 8.89 -5.21
C LEU A 193 25.06 9.12 -5.94
N ASP A 194 26.00 8.21 -5.79
CA ASP A 194 27.37 8.36 -6.34
C ASP A 194 27.47 8.18 -7.85
N LYS A 195 26.45 7.58 -8.47
CA LYS A 195 26.43 7.26 -9.89
C LYS A 195 25.14 7.74 -10.53
N LYS A 196 25.20 8.03 -11.83
CA LYS A 196 24.03 8.26 -12.66
C LYS A 196 23.08 7.05 -12.59
N ALA A 197 21.82 7.31 -12.27
CA ALA A 197 20.76 6.33 -12.31
C ALA A 197 20.04 6.41 -13.67
N MET A 198 20.19 5.40 -14.51
CA MET A 198 19.49 5.28 -15.79
C MET A 198 18.26 4.40 -15.59
N LEU A 199 17.08 4.97 -15.70
CA LEU A 199 15.82 4.24 -15.72
C LEU A 199 15.52 3.91 -17.19
N ASN A 200 16.09 2.78 -17.65
CA ASN A 200 15.96 2.34 -19.04
C ASN A 200 14.51 2.00 -19.36
N ASP A 201 14.08 2.22 -20.61
CA ASP A 201 12.72 1.95 -21.04
C ASP A 201 12.29 0.51 -20.73
N ASP A 202 11.27 0.37 -19.88
CA ASP A 202 10.73 -0.91 -19.43
C ASP A 202 9.24 -0.76 -19.16
N LYS A 203 8.45 -1.80 -19.46
CA LYS A 203 7.00 -1.77 -19.17
C LYS A 203 6.69 -1.88 -17.65
N GLU A 204 7.64 -2.36 -16.86
CA GLU A 204 7.48 -2.63 -15.42
C GLU A 204 7.84 -1.40 -14.58
N GLY A 205 6.86 -0.64 -14.16
CA GLY A 205 7.01 0.61 -13.37
C GLY A 205 5.71 1.37 -13.31
N VAL A 206 5.65 2.53 -12.66
CA VAL A 206 6.50 2.92 -11.52
C VAL A 206 5.71 2.78 -10.22
N ILE A 207 4.37 3.05 -10.27
CA ILE A 207 3.42 2.79 -9.18
C ILE A 207 2.48 1.67 -9.59
N GLY A 208 2.31 0.69 -8.72
CA GLY A 208 1.45 -0.46 -9.00
C GLY A 208 0.64 -0.88 -7.79
N MET A 209 -0.56 -1.40 -8.06
CA MET A 209 -1.43 -2.04 -7.09
C MET A 209 -1.86 -3.41 -7.61
N ARG A 210 -1.88 -4.41 -6.74
CA ARG A 210 -2.50 -5.70 -7.05
C ARG A 210 -3.85 -5.78 -6.36
N VAL A 211 -4.90 -5.78 -7.15
CA VAL A 211 -6.27 -5.76 -6.64
C VAL A 211 -6.78 -7.14 -6.25
N ALA A 212 -7.80 -7.18 -5.41
CA ALA A 212 -8.50 -8.40 -5.01
C ALA A 212 -9.10 -9.12 -6.22
N ARG A 213 -9.27 -10.45 -6.15
CA ARG A 213 -9.80 -11.29 -7.23
C ARG A 213 -11.11 -10.76 -7.80
N ALA A 214 -12.02 -10.29 -6.96
CA ALA A 214 -13.32 -9.76 -7.38
C ALA A 214 -13.22 -8.51 -8.28
N LEU A 215 -12.08 -7.81 -8.26
CA LEU A 215 -11.79 -6.63 -9.07
C LEU A 215 -10.95 -6.94 -10.32
N GLU A 216 -10.65 -8.20 -10.60
CA GLU A 216 -10.07 -8.61 -11.87
C GLU A 216 -11.12 -8.55 -12.99
N LEU A 217 -10.67 -8.49 -14.24
CA LEU A 217 -11.56 -8.68 -15.38
C LEU A 217 -11.90 -10.16 -15.52
N PRO A 218 -13.14 -10.52 -15.90
CA PRO A 218 -13.48 -11.89 -16.26
C PRO A 218 -12.54 -12.46 -17.33
N ALA A 219 -12.05 -13.67 -17.14
CA ALA A 219 -11.16 -14.36 -18.06
C ALA A 219 -11.50 -15.87 -18.09
N ASP A 220 -11.04 -16.58 -19.12
CA ASP A 220 -11.29 -18.01 -19.32
C ASP A 220 -10.01 -18.84 -19.43
N LYS A 221 -8.84 -18.22 -19.25
CA LYS A 221 -7.55 -18.90 -19.33
C LYS A 221 -7.29 -19.75 -18.09
N PRO A 222 -6.64 -20.92 -18.22
CA PRO A 222 -6.17 -21.71 -17.08
C PRO A 222 -5.23 -20.91 -16.19
N GLU A 223 -5.33 -21.10 -14.88
CA GLU A 223 -4.54 -20.36 -13.89
C GLU A 223 -4.28 -21.21 -12.62
N ILE A 224 -3.37 -20.73 -11.81
CA ILE A 224 -3.10 -21.29 -10.48
C ILE A 224 -3.72 -20.37 -9.43
N PHE A 225 -4.60 -20.91 -8.61
CA PHE A 225 -5.30 -20.21 -7.52
C PHE A 225 -5.01 -20.85 -6.18
N THR A 226 -5.35 -20.15 -5.11
CA THR A 226 -5.39 -20.70 -3.75
C THR A 226 -6.70 -21.47 -3.52
N ASP A 227 -6.58 -22.66 -2.92
CA ASP A 227 -7.73 -23.42 -2.39
C ASP A 227 -8.19 -22.86 -1.02
N SER A 228 -9.18 -23.51 -0.41
CA SER A 228 -9.70 -23.12 0.90
C SER A 228 -8.68 -23.22 2.05
N SER A 229 -7.58 -23.96 1.86
CA SER A 229 -6.49 -24.08 2.83
C SER A 229 -5.34 -23.07 2.59
N GLY A 230 -5.44 -22.22 1.54
CA GLY A 230 -4.39 -21.28 1.14
C GLY A 230 -3.28 -21.92 0.30
N LYS A 231 -3.43 -23.16 -0.16
CA LYS A 231 -2.46 -23.83 -1.03
C LYS A 231 -2.74 -23.51 -2.49
N ALA A 232 -1.65 -23.42 -3.27
CA ALA A 232 -1.73 -23.25 -4.71
C ALA A 232 -2.36 -24.50 -5.34
N THR A 233 -3.32 -24.29 -6.25
CA THR A 233 -3.97 -25.35 -7.03
C THR A 233 -4.20 -24.87 -8.46
N SER A 234 -4.09 -25.81 -9.43
CA SER A 234 -4.33 -25.49 -10.84
C SER A 234 -5.82 -25.66 -11.17
N VAL A 235 -6.37 -24.72 -11.93
CA VAL A 235 -7.73 -24.81 -12.48
C VAL A 235 -7.66 -24.70 -14.01
N PRO A 236 -8.33 -25.60 -14.74
CA PRO A 236 -8.28 -25.63 -16.20
C PRO A 236 -9.07 -24.48 -16.85
N LYS A 237 -10.03 -23.93 -16.13
CA LYS A 237 -10.86 -22.79 -16.52
C LYS A 237 -11.12 -21.91 -15.33
N LEU A 238 -11.11 -20.58 -15.53
CA LEU A 238 -11.40 -19.63 -14.48
C LEU A 238 -12.89 -19.63 -14.13
N GLU A 239 -13.16 -19.75 -12.83
CA GLU A 239 -14.45 -19.40 -12.28
C GLU A 239 -14.54 -17.88 -12.13
N ASN A 240 -15.49 -17.28 -12.85
CA ASN A 240 -15.69 -15.83 -12.89
C ASN A 240 -16.84 -15.36 -11.98
N THR A 241 -17.44 -16.24 -11.20
CA THR A 241 -18.47 -15.85 -10.22
C THR A 241 -17.91 -14.84 -9.25
N GLY A 242 -18.56 -13.67 -9.16
CA GLY A 242 -18.11 -12.56 -8.32
C GLY A 242 -16.91 -11.76 -8.86
N VAL A 243 -16.42 -12.04 -10.07
CA VAL A 243 -15.38 -11.27 -10.75
C VAL A 243 -16.06 -10.19 -11.59
N THR A 244 -15.89 -8.94 -11.22
CA THR A 244 -16.72 -7.84 -11.72
C THR A 244 -15.91 -6.61 -12.15
N GLY A 245 -14.57 -6.69 -12.12
CA GLY A 245 -13.69 -5.56 -12.41
C GLY A 245 -13.86 -5.03 -13.82
N MET A 246 -13.84 -3.70 -13.95
CA MET A 246 -13.87 -3.00 -15.23
C MET A 246 -13.02 -1.73 -15.14
N TYR A 247 -11.94 -1.68 -15.94
CA TYR A 247 -11.14 -0.46 -16.12
C TYR A 247 -11.85 0.54 -17.00
N LEU A 248 -11.66 1.82 -16.70
CA LEU A 248 -12.05 2.97 -17.54
C LEU A 248 -10.99 4.06 -17.42
N SER A 249 -10.44 4.51 -18.56
CA SER A 249 -9.47 5.60 -18.59
C SER A 249 -10.14 6.97 -18.78
N SER A 250 -9.36 8.04 -18.50
CA SER A 250 -9.75 9.43 -18.80
C SER A 250 -10.07 9.68 -20.28
N GLU A 251 -9.60 8.79 -21.15
CA GLU A 251 -9.82 8.86 -22.61
C GLU A 251 -11.00 7.98 -23.07
N GLY A 252 -11.76 7.40 -22.11
CA GLY A 252 -12.96 6.61 -22.40
C GLY A 252 -12.69 5.15 -22.78
N LEU A 253 -11.43 4.68 -22.74
CA LEU A 253 -11.08 3.29 -23.06
C LEU A 253 -11.46 2.38 -21.88
N LYS A 254 -11.89 1.14 -22.20
CA LYS A 254 -12.43 0.19 -21.20
C LYS A 254 -11.69 -1.15 -21.23
N GLY A 255 -11.69 -1.80 -20.06
CA GLY A 255 -11.15 -3.14 -19.90
C GLY A 255 -9.69 -3.24 -20.35
N ASP A 256 -9.34 -4.30 -21.09
CA ASP A 256 -7.98 -4.54 -21.59
C ASP A 256 -7.49 -3.49 -22.61
N ALA A 257 -8.40 -2.72 -23.23
CA ALA A 257 -8.02 -1.64 -24.16
C ALA A 257 -7.30 -0.47 -23.45
N VAL A 258 -7.33 -0.41 -22.11
CA VAL A 258 -6.59 0.58 -21.32
C VAL A 258 -5.08 0.30 -21.35
N TRP A 259 -4.68 -0.96 -21.48
CA TRP A 259 -3.25 -1.33 -21.48
C TRP A 259 -2.48 -0.66 -22.64
N GLY A 260 -1.31 -0.10 -22.36
CA GLY A 260 -0.44 0.52 -23.35
C GLY A 260 -0.99 1.82 -23.92
N THR A 261 -1.92 2.46 -23.24
CA THR A 261 -2.47 3.77 -23.63
C THR A 261 -2.11 4.85 -22.62
N ARG A 262 -2.12 6.11 -23.04
CA ARG A 262 -1.88 7.26 -22.16
C ARG A 262 -3.18 7.79 -21.59
N GLY A 263 -3.11 8.45 -20.45
CA GLY A 263 -4.24 9.10 -19.81
C GLY A 263 -3.88 9.70 -18.47
N ARG A 264 -4.66 10.68 -18.02
CA ARG A 264 -4.43 11.42 -16.77
C ARG A 264 -4.81 10.58 -15.55
N TRP A 265 -5.77 9.71 -15.70
CA TRP A 265 -6.23 8.78 -14.67
C TRP A 265 -6.86 7.54 -15.30
N VAL A 266 -6.84 6.47 -14.53
CA VAL A 266 -7.66 5.28 -14.80
C VAL A 266 -8.40 4.94 -13.53
N MET A 267 -9.67 4.56 -13.66
CA MET A 267 -10.46 3.98 -12.58
C MET A 267 -10.77 2.52 -12.87
N LEU A 268 -10.95 1.76 -11.80
CA LEU A 268 -11.36 0.36 -11.78
C LEU A 268 -12.59 0.24 -10.88
N THR A 269 -13.72 -0.10 -11.46
CA THR A 269 -14.97 -0.34 -10.73
C THR A 269 -15.23 -1.84 -10.57
N GLY A 270 -15.91 -2.24 -9.50
CA GLY A 270 -16.33 -3.61 -9.28
C GLY A 270 -17.03 -3.79 -7.95
N THR A 271 -17.30 -5.04 -7.59
CA THR A 271 -17.97 -5.41 -6.35
C THR A 271 -17.12 -6.40 -5.57
N VAL A 272 -16.81 -6.13 -4.32
CA VAL A 272 -16.08 -7.00 -3.41
C VAL A 272 -16.98 -7.28 -2.21
N ASP A 273 -17.21 -8.55 -1.89
CA ASP A 273 -18.10 -8.96 -0.77
C ASP A 273 -19.46 -8.24 -0.82
N GLN A 274 -20.07 -8.19 -2.00
CA GLN A 274 -21.34 -7.50 -2.29
C GLN A 274 -21.31 -5.98 -2.09
N GLN A 275 -20.13 -5.40 -1.84
CA GLN A 275 -19.96 -3.95 -1.70
C GLN A 275 -19.40 -3.39 -3.02
N PRO A 276 -20.09 -2.48 -3.70
CA PRO A 276 -19.53 -1.78 -4.84
C PRO A 276 -18.36 -0.91 -4.39
N VAL A 277 -17.28 -0.93 -5.16
CA VAL A 277 -16.08 -0.13 -4.90
C VAL A 277 -15.54 0.45 -6.19
N THR A 278 -14.90 1.60 -6.08
CA THR A 278 -14.12 2.22 -7.15
C THR A 278 -12.74 2.51 -6.66
N LEU A 279 -11.74 2.06 -7.40
CA LEU A 279 -10.33 2.43 -7.24
C LEU A 279 -9.96 3.38 -8.38
N ALA A 280 -9.08 4.34 -8.13
CA ALA A 280 -8.46 5.09 -9.22
C ALA A 280 -7.00 5.40 -8.90
N ILE A 281 -6.18 5.46 -9.94
CA ILE A 281 -4.83 6.02 -9.88
C ILE A 281 -4.85 7.27 -10.75
N VAL A 282 -4.39 8.38 -10.18
CA VAL A 282 -4.36 9.70 -10.80
C VAL A 282 -2.91 10.11 -10.97
N ASP A 283 -2.53 10.44 -12.20
CA ASP A 283 -1.21 10.98 -12.55
C ASP A 283 -1.17 12.50 -12.34
N HIS A 284 0.04 13.05 -12.15
CA HIS A 284 0.21 14.48 -11.90
C HIS A 284 0.94 15.16 -13.07
N PRO A 285 0.51 16.37 -13.51
CA PRO A 285 1.14 17.08 -14.65
C PRO A 285 2.65 17.33 -14.50
N GLY A 286 3.13 17.44 -13.26
CA GLY A 286 4.55 17.62 -12.96
C GLY A 286 5.38 16.33 -13.00
N ASN A 287 4.81 15.18 -13.33
CA ASN A 287 5.57 13.93 -13.41
C ASN A 287 6.39 13.85 -14.70
N PRO A 288 7.61 13.28 -14.66
CA PRO A 288 8.32 12.90 -15.87
C PRO A 288 7.44 12.01 -16.77
N GLY A 289 7.35 12.35 -18.06
CA GLY A 289 6.60 11.55 -19.03
C GLY A 289 5.07 11.66 -18.95
N PHE A 290 4.53 12.65 -18.26
CA PHE A 290 3.07 12.93 -18.20
C PHE A 290 2.47 13.17 -19.60
N PRO A 291 1.21 12.75 -19.88
CA PRO A 291 0.43 11.82 -19.08
C PRO A 291 1.00 10.40 -19.17
N THR A 292 0.83 9.64 -18.10
CA THR A 292 1.42 8.30 -17.95
C THR A 292 0.87 7.30 -18.96
N TYR A 293 1.65 6.24 -19.22
CA TYR A 293 1.15 5.02 -19.83
C TYR A 293 0.55 4.10 -18.75
N TRP A 294 -0.51 3.38 -19.10
CA TRP A 294 -1.21 2.47 -18.21
C TRP A 294 -0.77 1.02 -18.43
N HIS A 295 -0.23 0.41 -17.39
CA HIS A 295 0.00 -1.03 -17.34
C HIS A 295 -1.12 -1.69 -16.51
N ALA A 296 -2.36 -1.52 -16.98
CA ALA A 296 -3.55 -2.11 -16.39
C ALA A 296 -3.85 -3.46 -17.06
N ARG A 297 -3.88 -4.53 -16.29
CA ARG A 297 -4.02 -5.91 -16.80
C ARG A 297 -5.24 -6.60 -16.18
N GLY A 298 -5.97 -7.33 -16.99
CA GLY A 298 -7.17 -8.04 -16.57
C GLY A 298 -6.98 -8.98 -15.37
N TYR A 299 -5.76 -9.50 -15.16
CA TYR A 299 -5.42 -10.32 -13.99
C TYR A 299 -5.20 -9.53 -12.69
N GLY A 300 -5.57 -8.26 -12.65
CA GLY A 300 -5.57 -7.45 -11.44
C GLY A 300 -4.29 -6.67 -11.14
N LEU A 301 -3.37 -6.51 -12.11
CA LEU A 301 -2.31 -5.52 -12.04
C LEU A 301 -2.88 -4.17 -12.49
N PHE A 302 -2.80 -3.18 -11.61
CA PHE A 302 -3.22 -1.81 -11.88
C PHE A 302 -2.03 -0.88 -11.65
N ALA A 303 -1.34 -0.47 -12.73
CA ALA A 303 -0.11 0.30 -12.65
C ALA A 303 -0.07 1.46 -13.65
N ALA A 304 0.66 2.53 -13.25
CA ALA A 304 0.97 3.69 -14.07
C ALA A 304 2.48 3.77 -14.28
N ASN A 305 2.91 3.87 -15.55
CA ASN A 305 4.31 3.89 -15.93
C ASN A 305 4.60 4.98 -16.98
N PRO A 306 5.06 6.16 -16.57
CA PRO A 306 5.38 7.23 -17.51
C PRO A 306 6.72 7.03 -18.25
N LEU A 307 7.57 6.11 -17.78
CA LEU A 307 8.94 5.93 -18.26
C LEU A 307 9.09 4.82 -19.31
N GLY A 308 8.18 3.83 -19.32
CA GLY A 308 8.23 2.70 -20.26
C GLY A 308 7.55 3.00 -21.59
N GLN A 309 7.84 4.13 -22.20
CA GLN A 309 7.10 4.63 -23.36
C GLN A 309 7.30 3.75 -24.60
N ALA A 310 8.51 3.27 -24.88
CA ALA A 310 8.73 2.40 -26.03
C ALA A 310 8.11 1.01 -25.81
N ALA A 311 8.27 0.44 -24.61
CA ALA A 311 7.72 -0.86 -24.28
C ALA A 311 6.18 -0.88 -24.33
N LEU A 312 5.50 0.20 -23.90
CA LEU A 312 4.05 0.28 -23.82
C LEU A 312 3.40 0.80 -25.11
N SER A 313 4.15 1.56 -25.94
CA SER A 313 3.65 2.07 -27.23
C SER A 313 4.01 1.18 -28.42
N ASN A 314 4.61 0.00 -28.20
CA ASN A 314 5.18 -0.84 -29.27
C ASN A 314 6.24 -0.09 -30.11
N GLY A 315 7.11 0.69 -29.44
CA GLY A 315 8.22 1.42 -30.05
C GLY A 315 7.85 2.77 -30.71
N LYS A 316 6.58 3.18 -30.67
CA LYS A 316 6.14 4.44 -31.28
C LYS A 316 6.65 5.69 -30.55
N GLU A 317 6.75 5.61 -29.24
CA GLU A 317 7.28 6.67 -28.39
C GLU A 317 8.48 6.14 -27.59
N ARG A 318 9.33 7.04 -27.14
CA ARG A 318 10.50 6.68 -26.32
C ARG A 318 10.86 7.82 -25.38
N LEU A 319 11.20 7.46 -24.15
CA LEU A 319 11.75 8.38 -23.15
C LEU A 319 13.06 7.81 -22.61
N SER A 320 14.16 8.53 -22.82
CA SER A 320 15.42 8.26 -22.12
C SER A 320 15.42 9.03 -20.82
N PHE A 321 15.20 8.33 -19.70
CA PHE A 321 15.12 8.98 -18.41
C PHE A 321 16.32 8.59 -17.52
N SER A 322 16.97 9.60 -16.98
CA SER A 322 18.10 9.38 -16.04
C SER A 322 18.16 10.51 -15.01
N ILE A 323 18.77 10.19 -13.89
CA ILE A 323 19.03 11.12 -12.80
C ILE A 323 20.56 11.19 -12.62
N GLU A 324 21.14 12.37 -12.77
CA GLU A 324 22.59 12.57 -12.58
C GLU A 324 22.95 12.48 -11.10
N PRO A 325 24.21 12.14 -10.75
CA PRO A 325 24.66 12.07 -9.35
C PRO A 325 24.31 13.35 -8.57
N GLY A 326 23.69 13.19 -7.42
CA GLY A 326 23.24 14.28 -6.56
C GLY A 326 21.98 15.01 -7.05
N GLN A 327 21.48 14.72 -8.26
CA GLN A 327 20.22 15.29 -8.75
C GLN A 327 19.04 14.41 -8.38
N SER A 328 17.85 14.97 -8.47
CA SER A 328 16.59 14.30 -8.07
C SER A 328 15.50 14.44 -9.12
N ALA A 329 14.59 13.47 -9.12
CA ALA A 329 13.32 13.54 -9.83
C ALA A 329 12.17 13.23 -8.86
N THR A 330 11.05 13.91 -9.03
CA THR A 330 9.87 13.73 -8.17
C THR A 330 8.72 13.16 -8.98
N PHE A 331 8.07 12.14 -8.40
CA PHE A 331 6.87 11.49 -8.92
C PHE A 331 5.72 11.70 -7.94
N ARG A 332 4.54 12.04 -8.45
CA ARG A 332 3.34 12.33 -7.67
C ARG A 332 2.17 11.52 -8.20
N TYR A 333 1.49 10.80 -7.32
CA TYR A 333 0.30 10.03 -7.65
C TYR A 333 -0.72 10.12 -6.54
N ARG A 334 -1.99 10.25 -6.90
CA ARG A 334 -3.12 10.09 -5.98
C ARG A 334 -3.80 8.76 -6.25
N VAL A 335 -3.99 7.96 -5.21
CA VAL A 335 -4.76 6.71 -5.25
C VAL A 335 -6.06 6.93 -4.51
N LEU A 336 -7.18 6.71 -5.20
CA LEU A 336 -8.53 6.87 -4.67
C LEU A 336 -9.14 5.50 -4.40
N ILE A 337 -9.83 5.36 -3.27
CA ILE A 337 -10.56 4.16 -2.85
C ILE A 337 -11.92 4.61 -2.36
N LEU A 338 -12.95 4.46 -3.19
CA LEU A 338 -14.31 4.85 -2.87
C LEU A 338 -15.16 3.63 -2.52
N ALA A 339 -15.93 3.72 -1.45
CA ALA A 339 -17.05 2.83 -1.21
C ALA A 339 -18.22 3.29 -2.08
N GLY A 340 -18.55 2.48 -3.10
CA GLY A 340 -19.54 2.81 -4.11
C GLY A 340 -18.99 2.90 -5.52
N THR A 341 -19.86 3.19 -6.49
CA THR A 341 -19.51 3.40 -7.89
C THR A 341 -19.33 4.89 -8.14
N ALA A 342 -18.11 5.29 -8.49
CA ALA A 342 -17.82 6.68 -8.86
C ALA A 342 -18.19 6.96 -10.32
N THR A 343 -18.53 8.21 -10.59
CA THR A 343 -18.66 8.75 -11.94
C THR A 343 -17.30 9.26 -12.45
N THR A 344 -17.15 9.37 -13.77
CA THR A 344 -15.98 10.00 -14.38
C THR A 344 -15.78 11.44 -13.92
N SER A 345 -16.89 12.19 -13.72
CA SER A 345 -16.84 13.57 -13.23
C SER A 345 -16.27 13.69 -11.82
N GLN A 346 -16.54 12.71 -10.95
CA GLN A 346 -15.95 12.67 -9.60
C GLN A 346 -14.44 12.45 -9.68
N ILE A 347 -13.98 11.48 -10.51
CA ILE A 347 -12.54 11.25 -10.68
C ILE A 347 -11.84 12.44 -11.34
N GLU A 348 -12.50 13.09 -12.28
CA GLU A 348 -11.96 14.30 -12.92
C GLU A 348 -11.86 15.49 -11.95
N ALA A 349 -12.76 15.59 -10.97
CA ALA A 349 -12.69 16.61 -9.92
C ALA A 349 -11.46 16.35 -9.01
N GLU A 350 -11.26 15.10 -8.59
CA GLU A 350 -10.09 14.69 -7.80
C GLU A 350 -8.77 14.92 -8.57
N TYR A 351 -8.75 14.66 -9.88
CA TYR A 351 -7.61 14.97 -10.73
C TYR A 351 -7.30 16.47 -10.73
N LYS A 352 -8.31 17.33 -10.94
CA LYS A 352 -8.13 18.78 -10.98
C LYS A 352 -7.64 19.34 -9.66
N GLU A 353 -8.16 18.84 -8.55
CA GLU A 353 -7.68 19.19 -7.21
C GLU A 353 -6.22 18.81 -7.05
N PHE A 354 -5.87 17.55 -7.28
CA PHE A 354 -4.51 17.04 -7.14
C PHE A 354 -3.52 17.71 -8.09
N ALA A 355 -3.91 17.96 -9.36
CA ALA A 355 -3.08 18.64 -10.34
C ALA A 355 -2.83 20.14 -10.03
N GLY A 356 -3.71 20.75 -9.21
CA GLY A 356 -3.59 22.14 -8.77
C GLY A 356 -2.83 22.30 -7.43
N GLU A 357 -2.50 21.23 -6.75
CA GLU A 357 -1.69 21.26 -5.53
C GLU A 357 -0.23 21.62 -5.90
N VAL A 358 0.16 22.84 -5.57
CA VAL A 358 1.56 23.31 -5.67
C VAL A 358 2.19 23.13 -4.29
N GLU A 359 3.31 22.40 -4.22
CA GLU A 359 4.13 22.29 -3.00
C GLU A 359 4.90 23.58 -2.73
#